data_716602398bad49e43253f32f17be078a
#
_entry.id   716602398bad49e43253f32f17be078a
#
_cell.length_a   1.000
_cell.length_b   1.000
_cell.length_c   1.000
_cell.angle_alpha   90.00
_cell.angle_beta   90.00
_cell.angle_gamma   90.00
#
_symmetry.space_group_name_H-M   'P 1'
#
loop_
_entity.id
_entity.type
_entity.pdbx_description
1 polymer ?
#
loop_
_entity_poly.entity_id
_entity_poly.type
_entity_poly.pdbx_seq_one_letter_code
_entity_poly.pdbx_strand_id
1 'polypeptide(L)'
;MVIDFNKIDAVANPNFKGGEGEVLIKTAVADGKVKVMQITIPVGSTIGLHPHQGNSEEILVMQGKGHFLTDGIREDICAGQVHYCEEGETHGFVNDGDIPVVFFAVVPDRA
;
A
#
# COMPACT_ATOMS: atom_id res chain seq x y z
N MET A 1 5.70 0.98 -22.51
CA MET A 1 5.10 -0.30 -22.07
C MET A 1 3.80 0.00 -21.35
N VAL A 2 2.78 -0.76 -21.65
CA VAL A 2 1.48 -0.63 -20.96
C VAL A 2 1.35 -1.77 -19.95
N ILE A 3 0.98 -1.41 -18.72
CA ILE A 3 0.73 -2.38 -17.64
C ILE A 3 -0.78 -2.45 -17.45
N ASP A 4 -1.33 -3.67 -17.49
CA ASP A 4 -2.75 -3.92 -17.27
C ASP A 4 -2.89 -4.82 -16.03
N PHE A 5 -3.28 -4.23 -14.89
CA PHE A 5 -3.45 -4.99 -13.65
C PHE A 5 -4.55 -6.05 -13.75
N ASN A 6 -5.49 -5.91 -14.67
CA ASN A 6 -6.52 -6.93 -14.86
C ASN A 6 -5.95 -8.24 -15.41
N LYS A 7 -4.73 -8.20 -15.95
CA LYS A 7 -4.03 -9.37 -16.49
C LYS A 7 -2.99 -9.96 -15.53
N ILE A 8 -2.88 -9.39 -14.33
CA ILE A 8 -1.93 -9.85 -13.31
C ILE A 8 -2.72 -10.53 -12.20
N ASP A 9 -2.31 -11.75 -11.84
CA ASP A 9 -2.92 -12.49 -10.74
C ASP A 9 -2.48 -11.86 -9.41
N ALA A 10 -3.44 -11.71 -8.50
CA ALA A 10 -3.15 -11.23 -7.15
C ALA A 10 -2.54 -12.37 -6.31
N VAL A 11 -1.57 -12.01 -5.48
CA VAL A 11 -0.96 -12.92 -4.50
C VAL A 11 -1.43 -12.50 -3.11
N ALA A 12 -2.00 -13.46 -2.37
CA ALA A 12 -2.42 -13.23 -0.99
C ALA A 12 -1.20 -13.20 -0.07
N ASN A 13 -1.12 -12.17 0.76
CA ASN A 13 -0.06 -12.00 1.74
C ASN A 13 -0.70 -11.92 3.13
N PRO A 14 -0.78 -13.05 3.86
CA PRO A 14 -1.34 -13.03 5.22
C PRO A 14 -0.39 -12.31 6.18
N ASN A 15 -0.97 -11.55 7.10
CA ASN A 15 -0.23 -10.79 8.12
C ASN A 15 0.87 -9.91 7.51
N PHE A 16 0.54 -9.21 6.43
CA PHE A 16 1.51 -8.43 5.69
C PHE A 16 2.16 -7.35 6.56
N LYS A 17 3.49 -7.37 6.63
CA LYS A 17 4.29 -6.49 7.49
C LYS A 17 3.91 -6.58 8.98
N GLY A 18 3.44 -7.73 9.41
CA GLY A 18 2.99 -7.94 10.79
C GLY A 18 1.57 -7.45 11.06
N GLY A 19 0.81 -7.12 10.03
CA GLY A 19 -0.59 -6.70 10.16
C GLY A 19 -1.55 -7.85 10.40
N GLU A 20 -2.84 -7.52 10.39
CA GLU A 20 -3.93 -8.48 10.59
C GLU A 20 -4.63 -8.79 9.26
N GLY A 21 -5.19 -10.01 9.17
CA GLY A 21 -5.86 -10.47 7.98
C GLY A 21 -4.87 -10.70 6.85
N GLU A 22 -5.27 -10.35 5.63
CA GLU A 22 -4.40 -10.50 4.45
C GLU A 22 -4.57 -9.33 3.51
N VAL A 23 -3.56 -9.09 2.68
CA VAL A 23 -3.65 -8.16 1.56
C VAL A 23 -3.40 -8.91 0.26
N LEU A 24 -3.99 -8.44 -0.83
CA LEU A 24 -3.85 -9.03 -2.16
C LEU A 24 -2.98 -8.10 -3.00
N ILE A 25 -1.84 -8.60 -3.47
CA ILE A 25 -0.85 -7.78 -4.17
C ILE A 25 -0.69 -8.26 -5.62
N LYS A 26 -0.83 -7.32 -6.54
CA LYS A 26 -0.46 -7.50 -7.95
C LYS A 26 0.79 -6.67 -8.19
N THR A 27 1.90 -7.34 -8.48
CA THR A 27 3.18 -6.67 -8.74
C THR A 27 3.43 -6.62 -10.24
N ALA A 28 3.50 -5.42 -10.80
CA ALA A 28 3.76 -5.22 -12.23
C ALA A 28 5.24 -5.04 -12.52
N VAL A 29 5.97 -4.35 -11.63
CA VAL A 29 7.41 -4.12 -11.76
C VAL A 29 8.05 -4.30 -10.39
N ALA A 30 9.19 -5.02 -10.37
CA ALA A 30 10.04 -5.16 -9.19
C ALA A 30 11.47 -5.42 -9.72
N ASP A 31 12.17 -4.35 -10.10
CA ASP A 31 13.45 -4.44 -10.82
C ASP A 31 14.66 -4.00 -9.99
N GLY A 32 14.48 -3.81 -8.68
CA GLY A 32 15.53 -3.32 -7.80
C GLY A 32 15.65 -1.81 -7.77
N LYS A 33 14.95 -1.10 -8.65
CA LYS A 33 14.93 0.38 -8.69
C LYS A 33 13.56 0.94 -8.34
N VAL A 34 12.51 0.20 -8.68
CA VAL A 34 11.12 0.60 -8.41
C VAL A 34 10.25 -0.62 -8.27
N LYS A 35 9.25 -0.53 -7.40
CA LYS A 35 8.12 -1.46 -7.39
C LYS A 35 6.87 -0.71 -7.83
N VAL A 36 6.09 -1.33 -8.71
CA VAL A 36 4.79 -0.80 -9.14
C VAL A 36 3.76 -1.87 -8.86
N MET A 37 2.77 -1.53 -8.02
CA MET A 37 1.83 -2.52 -7.48
C MET A 37 0.41 -1.98 -7.46
N GLN A 38 -0.54 -2.90 -7.48
CA GLN A 38 -1.90 -2.66 -7.05
C GLN A 38 -2.17 -3.55 -5.84
N ILE A 39 -2.62 -2.94 -4.74
CA ILE A 39 -2.82 -3.64 -3.47
C ILE A 39 -4.28 -3.49 -3.07
N THR A 40 -4.92 -4.62 -2.76
CA THR A 40 -6.28 -4.64 -2.22
C THR A 40 -6.21 -5.04 -0.75
N ILE A 41 -6.82 -4.21 0.10
CA ILE A 41 -6.89 -4.46 1.55
C ILE A 41 -8.35 -4.75 1.88
N PRO A 42 -8.71 -6.01 2.16
CA PRO A 42 -10.08 -6.36 2.57
C PRO A 42 -10.52 -5.63 3.83
N VAL A 43 -11.82 -5.56 4.04
CA VAL A 43 -12.40 -4.97 5.26
C VAL A 43 -11.81 -5.63 6.50
N GLY A 44 -11.37 -4.83 7.47
CA GLY A 44 -10.78 -5.32 8.71
C GLY A 44 -9.33 -5.74 8.60
N SER A 45 -8.76 -5.80 7.41
CA SER A 45 -7.34 -6.12 7.22
C SER A 45 -6.47 -4.89 7.40
N THR A 46 -5.21 -5.13 7.74
CA THR A 46 -4.24 -4.06 7.97
C THR A 46 -2.91 -4.39 7.32
N ILE A 47 -2.15 -3.34 7.02
CA ILE A 47 -0.73 -3.42 6.70
C ILE A 47 0.01 -2.96 7.96
N GLY A 48 0.86 -3.82 8.52
CA GLY A 48 1.58 -3.52 9.75
C GLY A 48 2.59 -2.38 9.57
N LEU A 49 3.01 -1.80 10.68
CA LEU A 49 4.01 -0.72 10.69
C LEU A 49 5.34 -1.24 10.17
N HIS A 50 5.90 -0.51 9.21
CA HIS A 50 7.20 -0.86 8.63
C HIS A 50 7.91 0.41 8.13
N PRO A 51 9.24 0.44 8.22
CA PRO A 51 10.01 1.61 7.78
C PRO A 51 10.27 1.56 6.28
N HIS A 52 10.38 2.74 5.67
CA HIS A 52 10.89 2.90 4.31
C HIS A 52 12.32 3.44 4.38
N GLN A 53 13.29 2.53 4.35
CA GLN A 53 14.71 2.87 4.40
C GLN A 53 15.34 2.66 3.02
N GLY A 54 15.91 3.73 2.46
CA GLY A 54 16.48 3.70 1.11
C GLY A 54 15.45 3.79 0.00
N ASN A 55 14.17 4.00 0.33
CA ASN A 55 13.09 4.16 -0.62
C ASN A 55 12.00 5.09 -0.07
N SER A 56 11.04 5.42 -0.90
CA SER A 56 9.80 6.09 -0.49
C SER A 56 8.62 5.28 -1.02
N GLU A 57 7.41 5.65 -0.62
CA GLU A 57 6.22 5.04 -1.21
C GLU A 57 5.17 6.11 -1.49
N GLU A 58 4.68 6.13 -2.73
CA GLU A 58 3.59 6.99 -3.16
C GLU A 58 2.38 6.11 -3.44
N ILE A 59 1.26 6.41 -2.77
CA ILE A 59 0.06 5.59 -2.83
C ILE A 59 -1.12 6.46 -3.25
N LEU A 60 -1.77 6.07 -4.36
CA LEU A 60 -3.06 6.62 -4.75
C LEU A 60 -4.15 5.66 -4.31
N VAL A 61 -5.07 6.11 -3.46
CA VAL A 61 -6.24 5.33 -3.10
C VAL A 61 -7.23 5.41 -4.26
N MET A 62 -7.57 4.28 -4.84
CA MET A 62 -8.48 4.16 -5.99
C MET A 62 -9.90 3.86 -5.56
N GLN A 63 -10.07 3.19 -4.43
CA GLN A 63 -11.36 2.76 -3.90
C GLN A 63 -11.30 2.66 -2.39
N GLY A 64 -12.40 3.05 -1.73
CA GLY A 64 -12.57 2.85 -0.30
C GLY A 64 -11.96 3.96 0.54
N LYS A 65 -11.88 3.69 1.85
CA LYS A 65 -11.32 4.62 2.84
C LYS A 65 -10.68 3.85 3.98
N GLY A 66 -9.78 4.53 4.66
CA GLY A 66 -9.11 3.99 5.84
C GLY A 66 -8.23 5.05 6.46
N HIS A 67 -7.19 4.62 7.19
CA HIS A 67 -6.20 5.56 7.70
C HIS A 67 -4.81 4.96 7.70
N PHE A 68 -3.83 5.81 7.47
CA PHE A 68 -2.43 5.53 7.71
C PHE A 68 -2.04 5.96 9.11
N LEU A 69 -1.08 5.25 9.69
CA LEU A 69 -0.30 5.74 10.83
C LEU A 69 1.10 5.99 10.30
N THR A 70 1.57 7.24 10.39
CA THR A 70 2.90 7.62 9.91
C THR A 70 3.65 8.28 11.05
N ASP A 71 4.71 7.63 11.55
CA ASP A 71 5.48 8.08 12.70
C ASP A 71 4.56 8.45 13.89
N GLY A 72 3.54 7.62 14.13
CA GLY A 72 2.57 7.79 15.21
C GLY A 72 1.44 8.78 14.93
N ILE A 73 1.40 9.40 13.75
CA ILE A 73 0.36 10.37 13.38
C ILE A 73 -0.66 9.68 12.49
N ARG A 74 -1.94 9.78 12.86
CA ARG A 74 -3.04 9.24 12.06
C ARG A 74 -3.41 10.18 10.93
N GLU A 75 -3.53 9.61 9.74
CA GLU A 75 -3.96 10.32 8.54
C GLU A 75 -5.14 9.58 7.92
N ASP A 76 -6.33 10.15 8.00
CA ASP A 76 -7.50 9.60 7.31
C ASP A 76 -7.36 9.82 5.80
N ILE A 77 -7.75 8.83 5.00
CA ILE A 77 -7.60 8.88 3.55
C ILE A 77 -8.79 8.17 2.87
N CYS A 78 -9.15 8.65 1.70
CA CYS A 78 -10.20 8.03 0.88
C CYS A 78 -9.83 8.09 -0.61
N ALA A 79 -10.66 7.46 -1.43
CA ALA A 79 -10.45 7.40 -2.88
C ALA A 79 -10.19 8.79 -3.48
N GLY A 80 -9.21 8.86 -4.37
CA GLY A 80 -8.77 10.09 -5.04
C GLY A 80 -7.67 10.84 -4.32
N GLN A 81 -7.28 10.39 -3.12
CA GLN A 81 -6.22 11.03 -2.33
C GLN A 81 -4.93 10.23 -2.41
N VAL A 82 -3.81 10.94 -2.26
CA VAL A 82 -2.46 10.36 -2.27
C VAL A 82 -1.85 10.43 -0.88
N HIS A 83 -1.26 9.31 -0.45
CA HIS A 83 -0.40 9.26 0.73
C HIS A 83 1.05 9.19 0.25
N TYR A 84 1.91 10.02 0.83
CA TYR A 84 3.35 10.01 0.56
C TYR A 84 4.09 9.61 1.84
N CYS A 85 4.76 8.46 1.79
CA CYS A 85 5.66 8.01 2.83
C CYS A 85 7.08 8.36 2.41
N GLU A 86 7.68 9.37 3.05
CA GLU A 86 9.04 9.80 2.76
C GLU A 86 10.05 8.76 3.21
N GLU A 87 11.21 8.79 2.61
CA GLU A 87 12.33 7.98 3.06
C GLU A 87 12.59 8.22 4.55
N GLY A 88 12.75 7.13 5.32
CA GLY A 88 12.99 7.16 6.75
C GLY A 88 11.73 7.14 7.61
N GLU A 89 10.56 7.37 7.04
CA GLU A 89 9.30 7.28 7.79
C GLU A 89 8.85 5.84 7.97
N THR A 90 8.13 5.59 9.07
CA THR A 90 7.50 4.31 9.37
C THR A 90 6.00 4.47 9.25
N HIS A 91 5.36 3.64 8.43
CA HIS A 91 3.92 3.71 8.25
C HIS A 91 3.26 2.33 8.26
N GLY A 92 1.95 2.34 8.44
CA GLY A 92 1.05 1.20 8.27
C GLY A 92 -0.33 1.70 7.90
N PHE A 93 -1.21 0.79 7.51
CA PHE A 93 -2.55 1.14 7.05
C PHE A 93 -3.61 0.24 7.68
N VAL A 94 -4.77 0.83 7.99
CA VAL A 94 -5.94 0.12 8.49
C VAL A 94 -7.13 0.41 7.58
N ASN A 95 -7.75 -0.66 7.06
CA ASN A 95 -9.05 -0.51 6.42
C ASN A 95 -10.13 -0.52 7.51
N ASP A 96 -10.57 0.65 7.92
CA ASP A 96 -11.64 0.83 8.90
C ASP A 96 -12.98 1.18 8.25
N GLY A 97 -13.07 1.02 6.94
CA GLY A 97 -14.30 1.22 6.18
C GLY A 97 -15.13 -0.06 6.05
N ASP A 98 -16.08 -0.04 5.14
CA ASP A 98 -17.05 -1.11 4.91
C ASP A 98 -16.96 -1.77 3.53
N ILE A 99 -15.96 -1.37 2.73
CA ILE A 99 -15.64 -1.99 1.44
C ILE A 99 -14.12 -2.20 1.34
N PRO A 100 -13.64 -3.09 0.45
CA PRO A 100 -12.21 -3.23 0.24
C PRO A 100 -11.57 -1.93 -0.22
N VAL A 101 -10.37 -1.65 0.27
CA VAL A 101 -9.56 -0.52 -0.19
C VAL A 101 -8.63 -1.02 -1.29
N VAL A 102 -8.53 -0.25 -2.38
CA VAL A 102 -7.62 -0.55 -3.47
C VAL A 102 -6.63 0.60 -3.62
N PHE A 103 -5.35 0.27 -3.58
CA PHE A 103 -4.23 1.20 -3.79
C PHE A 103 -3.59 0.99 -5.15
N PHE A 104 -3.13 2.07 -5.75
CA PHE A 104 -2.00 2.05 -6.68
C PHE A 104 -0.77 2.54 -5.93
N ALA A 105 0.27 1.72 -5.86
CA ALA A 105 1.44 2.02 -5.04
C ALA A 105 2.73 1.93 -5.86
N VAL A 106 3.59 2.93 -5.67
CA VAL A 106 4.92 2.97 -6.30
C VAL A 106 5.94 3.14 -5.19
N VAL A 107 6.97 2.28 -5.20
CA VAL A 107 8.06 2.30 -4.22
C VAL A 107 9.38 2.48 -4.98
N PRO A 108 9.80 3.73 -5.25
CA PRO A 108 11.08 3.98 -5.90
C PRO A 108 12.24 3.91 -4.91
N ASP A 109 13.38 3.45 -5.40
CA ASP A 109 14.64 3.48 -4.68
C ASP A 109 15.09 4.95 -4.53
N ARG A 110 15.62 5.28 -3.36
CA ARG A 110 16.13 6.61 -3.00
C ARG A 110 17.60 6.58 -2.57
N ALA A 111 18.26 5.47 -2.83
CA ALA A 111 19.67 5.33 -2.45
C ALA A 111 20.60 6.20 -3.30
#